data_ba5f1c2c1564c5cac3a0055ace24116a
#
_entry.id   ba5f1c2c1564c5cac3a0055ace24116a
#
_cell.length_a   1.000
_cell.length_b   1.000
_cell.length_c   1.000
_cell.angle_alpha   90.00
_cell.angle_beta   90.00
_cell.angle_gamma   90.00
#
_symmetry.space_group_name_H-M   'P 1'
#
loop_
_entity.id
_entity.type
_entity.pdbx_description
1 polymer ?
#
loop_
_entity_poly.entity_id
_entity_poly.type
_entity_poly.pdbx_seq_one_letter_code
_entity_poly.pdbx_strand_id
1 'polypeptide(L)'
;MTSLFTPLELGRYTLKNRVTMAPLTRQRAGHSGVPSELHKKYYSQRASAGLVVTEGTFPAWTNRAFPGQAGIVDDEQAAGWREVANEVHAADGVLFMQIMHGGRTSHPDLIDGAQAEAPSALDWGGDVRGFSGKMEAPVPRALEAEELP
;
A
#
# COMPACT_ATOMS: atom_id res chain seq x y z
N MET A 1 7.33 -31.85 13.82
CA MET A 1 6.40 -31.12 12.94
C MET A 1 6.50 -29.63 13.26
N THR A 2 6.69 -28.78 12.24
CA THR A 2 6.72 -27.33 12.43
C THR A 2 5.30 -26.83 12.67
N SER A 3 5.05 -26.17 13.80
CA SER A 3 3.75 -25.56 14.12
C SER A 3 3.67 -24.12 13.58
N LEU A 4 2.48 -23.62 13.26
CA LEU A 4 2.25 -22.21 12.90
C LEU A 4 2.71 -21.23 13.99
N PHE A 5 2.74 -21.69 15.25
CA PHE A 5 3.11 -20.87 16.40
C PHE A 5 4.58 -21.03 16.83
N THR A 6 5.40 -21.71 16.04
CA THR A 6 6.86 -21.73 16.27
C THR A 6 7.54 -20.53 15.63
N PRO A 7 8.62 -19.99 16.22
CA PRO A 7 9.38 -18.90 15.63
C PRO A 7 9.91 -19.21 14.23
N LEU A 8 10.17 -18.18 13.45
CA LEU A 8 10.74 -18.26 12.12
C LEU A 8 11.83 -17.19 11.95
N GLU A 9 13.02 -17.62 11.54
CA GLU A 9 14.06 -16.69 11.10
C GLU A 9 13.75 -16.20 9.68
N LEU A 10 13.68 -14.86 9.52
CA LEU A 10 13.47 -14.17 8.24
C LEU A 10 14.55 -13.10 8.06
N GLY A 11 15.66 -13.48 7.42
CA GLY A 11 16.81 -12.62 7.30
C GLY A 11 17.34 -12.21 8.69
N ARG A 12 17.33 -10.91 9.01
CA ARG A 12 17.75 -10.38 10.31
C ARG A 12 16.65 -10.35 11.38
N TYR A 13 15.44 -10.80 11.06
CA TYR A 13 14.29 -10.76 11.95
C TYR A 13 13.97 -12.17 12.46
N THR A 14 13.70 -12.29 13.75
CA THR A 14 13.09 -13.48 14.34
C THR A 14 11.61 -13.21 14.53
N LEU A 15 10.78 -13.82 13.69
CA LEU A 15 9.34 -13.73 13.81
C LEU A 15 8.83 -14.66 14.92
N LYS A 16 7.96 -14.17 15.79
CA LYS A 16 7.44 -14.95 16.94
C LYS A 16 6.55 -16.12 16.56
N ASN A 17 6.01 -16.11 15.36
CA ASN A 17 5.22 -17.19 14.77
C ASN A 17 5.22 -17.09 13.24
N ARG A 18 4.58 -18.04 12.56
CA ARG A 18 4.55 -18.16 11.09
C ARG A 18 3.28 -17.61 10.45
N VAL A 19 2.48 -16.87 11.22
CA VAL A 19 1.27 -16.20 10.71
C VAL A 19 1.67 -14.84 10.15
N THR A 20 1.31 -14.57 8.91
CA THR A 20 1.54 -13.27 8.26
C THR A 20 0.21 -12.62 7.92
N MET A 21 0.05 -11.36 8.32
CA MET A 21 -1.05 -10.53 7.84
C MET A 21 -0.75 -10.08 6.42
N ALA A 22 -1.59 -10.48 5.46
CA ALA A 22 -1.49 -10.06 4.08
C ALA A 22 -1.82 -8.56 3.91
N PRO A 23 -1.26 -7.87 2.89
CA PRO A 23 -1.59 -6.49 2.57
C PRO A 23 -3.06 -6.35 2.11
N LEU A 24 -3.74 -5.37 2.68
CA LEU A 24 -5.16 -5.08 2.39
C LEU A 24 -5.38 -3.58 2.39
N THR A 25 -5.62 -2.96 1.23
CA THR A 25 -5.90 -1.53 1.11
C THR A 25 -7.13 -1.13 1.93
N ARG A 26 -6.96 -0.22 2.89
CA ARG A 26 -8.01 0.16 3.85
C ARG A 26 -8.81 1.39 3.43
N GLN A 27 -8.29 2.18 2.50
CA GLN A 27 -8.93 3.41 2.02
C GLN A 27 -9.32 4.36 3.16
N ARG A 28 -8.41 4.59 4.10
CA ARG A 28 -8.63 5.43 5.30
C ARG A 28 -7.68 6.62 5.42
N ALA A 29 -6.81 6.83 4.40
CA ALA A 29 -5.86 7.94 4.38
C ALA A 29 -6.42 9.22 3.70
N GLY A 30 -7.66 9.22 3.26
CA GLY A 30 -8.29 10.38 2.62
C GLY A 30 -7.61 10.82 1.33
N HIS A 31 -7.75 12.10 0.98
CA HIS A 31 -7.10 12.65 -0.22
C HIS A 31 -5.59 12.84 -0.02
N SER A 32 -5.14 13.21 1.18
CA SER A 32 -3.73 13.45 1.48
C SER A 32 -2.87 12.18 1.42
N GLY A 33 -3.47 10.99 1.52
CA GLY A 33 -2.71 9.74 1.61
C GLY A 33 -1.94 9.56 2.92
N VAL A 34 -2.13 10.44 3.91
CA VAL A 34 -1.47 10.37 5.21
C VAL A 34 -2.10 9.27 6.07
N PRO A 35 -1.32 8.31 6.60
CA PRO A 35 -1.84 7.34 7.56
C PRO A 35 -2.41 8.01 8.80
N SER A 36 -3.62 7.59 9.18
CA SER A 36 -4.40 8.18 10.28
C SER A 36 -4.34 7.33 11.56
N GLU A 37 -4.97 7.80 12.63
CA GLU A 37 -5.20 7.04 13.88
C GLU A 37 -5.86 5.67 13.62
N LEU A 38 -6.71 5.59 12.57
CA LEU A 38 -7.34 4.31 12.20
C LEU A 38 -6.31 3.29 11.70
N HIS A 39 -5.25 3.73 11.01
CA HIS A 39 -4.15 2.85 10.58
C HIS A 39 -3.35 2.38 11.79
N LYS A 40 -2.99 3.27 12.72
CA LYS A 40 -2.29 2.91 13.95
C LYS A 40 -3.04 1.82 14.71
N LYS A 41 -4.32 2.04 14.97
CA LYS A 41 -5.19 1.06 15.65
C LYS A 41 -5.33 -0.25 14.88
N TYR A 42 -5.52 -0.15 13.55
CA TYR A 42 -5.72 -1.33 12.70
C TYR A 42 -4.51 -2.25 12.69
N TYR A 43 -3.31 -1.70 12.53
CA TYR A 43 -2.08 -2.49 12.46
C TYR A 43 -1.62 -2.97 13.83
N SER A 44 -1.69 -2.14 14.88
CA SER A 44 -1.29 -2.55 16.24
C SER A 44 -2.16 -3.67 16.82
N GLN A 45 -3.47 -3.70 16.51
CA GLN A 45 -4.36 -4.81 16.88
C GLN A 45 -3.95 -6.16 16.27
N ARG A 46 -3.08 -6.16 15.25
CA ARG A 46 -2.63 -7.36 14.53
C ARG A 46 -1.15 -7.68 14.77
N ALA A 47 -0.52 -6.94 15.67
CA ALA A 47 0.88 -7.10 16.02
C ALA A 47 1.20 -8.48 16.63
N SER A 48 0.20 -9.26 17.04
CA SER A 48 0.38 -10.66 17.48
C SER A 48 0.74 -11.62 16.35
N ALA A 49 0.53 -11.26 15.06
CA ALA A 49 1.07 -12.00 13.93
C ALA A 49 2.60 -11.95 13.94
N GLY A 50 3.25 -12.96 13.38
CA GLY A 50 4.71 -12.97 13.20
C GLY A 50 5.19 -11.85 12.29
N LEU A 51 4.43 -11.55 11.24
CA LEU A 51 4.69 -10.44 10.32
C LEU A 51 3.38 -9.73 9.98
N VAL A 52 3.41 -8.40 10.01
CA VAL A 52 2.33 -7.55 9.50
C VAL A 52 2.85 -6.86 8.23
N VAL A 53 2.14 -7.03 7.11
CA VAL A 53 2.45 -6.30 5.87
C VAL A 53 1.40 -5.20 5.69
N THR A 54 1.85 -3.96 5.44
CA THR A 54 0.93 -2.83 5.24
C THR A 54 0.11 -3.00 3.97
N GLU A 55 -0.95 -2.22 3.88
CA GLU A 55 -1.64 -2.00 2.60
C GLU A 55 -0.69 -1.49 1.52
N GLY A 56 -1.09 -1.68 0.25
CA GLY A 56 -0.34 -1.15 -0.89
C GLY A 56 -0.19 0.37 -0.78
N THR A 57 1.05 0.83 -0.61
CA THR A 57 1.41 2.23 -0.37
C THR A 57 2.02 2.82 -1.62
N PHE A 58 1.46 3.90 -2.16
CA PHE A 58 1.97 4.49 -3.40
C PHE A 58 3.23 5.33 -3.14
N PRO A 59 4.32 5.13 -3.95
CA PRO A 59 5.58 5.87 -3.80
C PRO A 59 5.64 7.18 -4.58
N ALA A 60 4.68 7.46 -5.45
CA ALA A 60 4.53 8.72 -6.16
C ALA A 60 3.04 9.03 -6.36
N TRP A 61 2.67 10.32 -6.47
CA TRP A 61 1.27 10.72 -6.62
C TRP A 61 0.58 10.10 -7.83
N THR A 62 1.33 9.89 -8.92
CA THR A 62 0.86 9.23 -10.14
C THR A 62 0.65 7.72 -10.02
N ASN A 63 1.02 7.13 -8.88
CA ASN A 63 0.92 5.68 -8.66
C ASN A 63 -0.28 5.26 -7.81
N ARG A 64 -1.17 6.19 -7.42
CA ARG A 64 -2.37 5.88 -6.63
C ARG A 64 -3.37 5.08 -7.46
N ALA A 65 -3.90 3.99 -6.87
CA ALA A 65 -4.89 3.10 -7.50
C ALA A 65 -6.27 3.13 -6.82
N PHE A 66 -6.38 3.67 -5.60
CA PHE A 66 -7.64 3.65 -4.84
C PHE A 66 -7.88 4.98 -4.12
N PRO A 67 -9.16 5.43 -4.00
CA PRO A 67 -9.49 6.56 -3.16
C PRO A 67 -9.13 6.27 -1.70
N GLY A 68 -8.51 7.22 -1.02
CA GLY A 68 -8.09 7.05 0.36
C GLY A 68 -6.99 6.01 0.60
N GLN A 69 -6.25 5.62 -0.43
CA GLN A 69 -5.03 4.83 -0.32
C GLN A 69 -3.94 5.64 0.37
N ALA A 70 -3.14 4.99 1.24
CA ALA A 70 -1.99 5.62 1.88
C ALA A 70 -0.79 5.72 0.92
N GLY A 71 -0.01 6.78 1.07
CA GLY A 71 1.20 7.04 0.30
C GLY A 71 2.46 7.11 1.15
N ILE A 72 3.62 7.21 0.48
CA ILE A 72 4.95 7.44 1.07
C ILE A 72 5.76 8.40 0.17
N VAL A 73 5.10 9.45 -0.33
CA VAL A 73 5.66 10.40 -1.29
C VAL A 73 6.37 11.55 -0.61
N ASP A 74 5.88 11.98 0.55
CA ASP A 74 6.32 13.17 1.27
C ASP A 74 6.58 12.91 2.76
N ASP A 75 7.12 13.93 3.43
CA ASP A 75 7.49 13.85 4.85
C ASP A 75 6.28 13.69 5.77
N GLU A 76 5.11 14.21 5.41
CA GLU A 76 3.88 14.08 6.21
C GLU A 76 3.38 12.64 6.19
N GLN A 77 3.35 12.03 5.02
CA GLN A 77 3.02 10.61 4.85
C GLN A 77 4.05 9.71 5.55
N ALA A 78 5.35 10.03 5.42
CA ALA A 78 6.42 9.31 6.11
C ALA A 78 6.29 9.43 7.64
N ALA A 79 5.94 10.60 8.17
CA ALA A 79 5.67 10.79 9.59
C ALA A 79 4.47 9.95 10.06
N GLY A 80 3.38 9.94 9.29
CA GLY A 80 2.20 9.11 9.58
C GLY A 80 2.55 7.61 9.64
N TRP A 81 3.35 7.10 8.70
CA TRP A 81 3.82 5.73 8.73
C TRP A 81 4.76 5.42 9.89
N ARG A 82 5.59 6.39 10.30
CA ARG A 82 6.45 6.26 11.49
C ARG A 82 5.61 6.04 12.74
N GLU A 83 4.52 6.80 12.91
CA GLU A 83 3.60 6.60 14.04
C GLU A 83 2.93 5.21 14.01
N VAL A 84 2.51 4.74 12.83
CA VAL A 84 1.97 3.38 12.67
C VAL A 84 3.02 2.33 13.08
N ALA A 85 4.25 2.49 12.61
CA ALA A 85 5.35 1.56 12.93
C ALA A 85 5.65 1.56 14.43
N ASN A 86 5.69 2.72 15.08
CA ASN A 86 5.91 2.86 16.51
C ASN A 86 4.86 2.07 17.33
N GLU A 87 3.58 2.19 16.96
CA GLU A 87 2.49 1.47 17.64
C GLU A 87 2.59 -0.05 17.46
N VAL A 88 2.95 -0.52 16.25
CA VAL A 88 3.16 -1.95 16.00
C VAL A 88 4.36 -2.48 16.76
N HIS A 89 5.48 -1.74 16.76
CA HIS A 89 6.68 -2.12 17.49
C HIS A 89 6.48 -2.09 19.02
N ALA A 90 5.73 -1.12 19.54
CA ALA A 90 5.38 -1.07 20.95
C ALA A 90 4.54 -2.30 21.40
N ALA A 91 3.81 -2.91 20.46
CA ALA A 91 3.08 -4.16 20.66
C ALA A 91 3.90 -5.41 20.28
N ASP A 92 5.25 -5.30 20.22
CA ASP A 92 6.17 -6.38 19.87
C ASP A 92 5.86 -7.01 18.48
N GLY A 93 5.41 -6.21 17.53
CA GLY A 93 5.14 -6.63 16.15
C GLY A 93 6.28 -6.31 15.18
N VAL A 94 6.36 -7.07 14.09
CA VAL A 94 7.23 -6.78 12.93
C VAL A 94 6.35 -6.26 11.81
N LEU A 95 6.70 -5.08 11.27
CA LEU A 95 5.96 -4.41 10.21
C LEU A 95 6.82 -4.26 8.96
N PHE A 96 6.31 -4.73 7.82
CA PHE A 96 6.88 -4.48 6.50
C PHE A 96 5.91 -3.66 5.67
N MET A 97 6.44 -2.75 4.84
CA MET A 97 5.62 -1.94 3.95
C MET A 97 5.54 -2.59 2.57
N GLN A 98 4.32 -2.72 2.03
CA GLN A 98 4.12 -3.03 0.62
C GLN A 98 4.16 -1.73 -0.19
N ILE A 99 5.16 -1.58 -1.07
CA ILE A 99 5.19 -0.51 -2.06
C ILE A 99 4.40 -0.97 -3.28
N MET A 100 3.48 -0.12 -3.78
CA MET A 100 2.58 -0.49 -4.87
C MET A 100 2.44 0.62 -5.89
N HIS A 101 2.60 0.27 -7.16
CA HIS A 101 2.28 1.11 -8.31
C HIS A 101 0.90 0.73 -8.85
N GLY A 102 0.01 1.70 -9.05
CA GLY A 102 -1.36 1.47 -9.53
C GLY A 102 -1.44 0.93 -10.96
N GLY A 103 -0.47 1.30 -11.80
CA GLY A 103 -0.44 0.87 -13.19
C GLY A 103 -1.73 1.23 -13.93
N ARG A 104 -2.21 0.34 -14.78
CA ARG A 104 -3.45 0.51 -15.55
C ARG A 104 -4.74 0.56 -14.72
N THR A 105 -4.67 0.24 -13.42
CA THR A 105 -5.82 0.38 -12.51
C THR A 105 -5.89 1.77 -11.85
N SER A 106 -4.96 2.66 -12.16
CA SER A 106 -5.04 4.07 -11.79
C SER A 106 -6.00 4.82 -12.71
N HIS A 107 -6.43 6.01 -12.28
CA HIS A 107 -7.33 6.87 -13.04
C HIS A 107 -6.99 8.34 -12.80
N PRO A 108 -7.14 9.24 -13.80
CA PRO A 108 -6.92 10.68 -13.63
C PRO A 108 -7.58 11.30 -12.40
N ASP A 109 -8.77 10.85 -12.02
CA ASP A 109 -9.48 11.24 -10.79
C ASP A 109 -8.74 10.92 -9.49
N LEU A 110 -7.78 9.99 -9.52
CA LEU A 110 -6.96 9.59 -8.37
C LEU A 110 -5.60 10.28 -8.35
N ILE A 111 -5.12 10.75 -9.50
CA ILE A 111 -3.75 11.21 -9.75
C ILE A 111 -3.71 12.63 -10.36
N ASP A 112 -4.64 13.48 -9.92
CA ASP A 112 -4.71 14.91 -10.24
C ASP A 112 -4.73 15.20 -11.74
N GLY A 113 -5.46 14.39 -12.51
CA GLY A 113 -5.60 14.53 -13.95
C GLY A 113 -4.46 13.94 -14.79
N ALA A 114 -3.42 13.38 -14.17
CA ALA A 114 -2.33 12.73 -14.89
C ALA A 114 -2.83 11.47 -15.64
N GLN A 115 -2.09 11.05 -16.66
CA GLN A 115 -2.37 9.81 -17.36
C GLN A 115 -1.81 8.62 -16.57
N ALA A 116 -2.60 7.57 -16.42
CA ALA A 116 -2.14 6.30 -15.86
C ALA A 116 -1.02 5.70 -16.74
N GLU A 117 -0.06 5.03 -16.13
CA GLU A 117 1.11 4.45 -16.79
C GLU A 117 1.16 2.94 -16.56
N ALA A 118 1.59 2.19 -17.57
CA ALA A 118 1.72 0.74 -17.49
C ALA A 118 2.80 0.24 -18.47
N PRO A 119 3.25 -1.02 -18.38
CA PRO A 119 4.20 -1.58 -19.33
C PRO A 119 3.69 -1.60 -20.79
N SER A 120 2.38 -1.47 -20.99
CA SER A 120 1.76 -1.45 -22.33
C SER A 120 0.45 -0.66 -22.32
N ALA A 121 0.16 0.03 -23.41
CA ALA A 121 -1.08 0.80 -23.61
C ALA A 121 -2.25 -0.12 -24.00
N LEU A 122 -2.60 -1.04 -23.11
CA LEU A 122 -3.71 -1.98 -23.33
C LEU A 122 -4.93 -1.57 -22.52
N ASP A 123 -6.05 -1.43 -23.23
CA ASP A 123 -7.37 -1.40 -22.61
C ASP A 123 -7.68 -2.80 -22.03
N TRP A 124 -8.03 -2.85 -20.74
CA TRP A 124 -8.44 -4.10 -20.10
C TRP A 124 -9.96 -4.21 -19.95
N GLY A 125 -10.71 -3.22 -20.45
CA GLY A 125 -12.18 -3.24 -20.55
C GLY A 125 -12.90 -3.28 -19.20
N GLY A 126 -12.28 -2.78 -18.14
CA GLY A 126 -12.82 -2.82 -16.79
C GLY A 126 -13.17 -1.45 -16.23
N ASP A 127 -13.66 -1.45 -15.01
CA ASP A 127 -13.96 -0.24 -14.26
C ASP A 127 -13.01 -0.06 -13.08
N VAL A 128 -12.71 1.18 -12.76
CA VAL A 128 -11.98 1.60 -11.57
C VAL A 128 -12.87 2.41 -10.65
N ARG A 129 -12.53 2.47 -9.38
CA ARG A 129 -13.19 3.35 -8.42
C ARG A 129 -12.24 4.48 -8.06
N GLY A 130 -12.62 5.70 -8.41
CA GLY A 130 -11.96 6.93 -7.98
C GLY A 130 -12.72 7.64 -6.87
N PHE A 131 -12.32 8.89 -6.59
CA PHE A 131 -13.01 9.75 -5.63
C PHE A 131 -14.43 10.11 -6.10
N SER A 132 -14.63 10.29 -7.42
CA SER A 132 -15.92 10.58 -8.04
C SER A 132 -16.82 9.36 -8.19
N GLY A 133 -16.38 8.17 -7.82
CA GLY A 133 -17.17 6.94 -7.90
C GLY A 133 -16.62 5.90 -8.86
N LYS A 134 -17.50 5.08 -9.43
CA LYS A 134 -17.16 4.07 -10.41
C LYS A 134 -17.04 4.72 -11.80
N MET A 135 -15.94 4.45 -12.51
CA MET A 135 -15.61 5.02 -13.81
C MET A 135 -14.98 3.95 -14.70
N GLU A 136 -15.08 4.13 -16.02
CA GLU A 136 -14.36 3.30 -16.98
C GLU A 136 -12.86 3.49 -16.83
N ALA A 137 -12.09 2.40 -16.85
CA ALA A 137 -10.65 2.45 -16.77
C ALA A 137 -10.06 3.09 -18.03
N PRO A 138 -9.18 4.10 -17.91
CA PRO A 138 -8.56 4.71 -19.08
C PRO A 138 -7.52 3.77 -19.69
N VAL A 139 -7.26 3.91 -20.99
CA VAL A 139 -6.09 3.30 -21.61
C VAL A 139 -4.83 3.98 -21.04
N PRO A 140 -3.94 3.24 -20.40
CA PRO A 140 -2.73 3.83 -19.84
C PRO A 140 -1.73 4.20 -20.94
N ARG A 141 -0.81 5.11 -20.64
CA ARG A 141 0.40 5.32 -21.44
C ARG A 141 1.34 4.14 -21.25
N ALA A 142 1.92 3.63 -22.34
CA ALA A 142 3.03 2.71 -22.24
C ALA A 142 4.29 3.42 -21.71
N LEU A 143 5.03 2.77 -20.81
CA LEU A 143 6.35 3.22 -20.40
C LEU A 143 7.38 2.89 -21.48
N GLU A 144 8.28 3.84 -21.76
CA GLU A 144 9.43 3.60 -22.62
C GLU A 144 10.56 2.93 -21.83
N ALA A 145 11.43 2.19 -22.52
CA ALA A 145 12.51 1.45 -21.85
C ALA A 145 13.48 2.37 -21.08
N GLU A 146 13.67 3.60 -21.57
CA GLU A 146 14.53 4.63 -20.99
C GLU A 146 13.96 5.25 -19.69
N GLU A 147 12.68 5.03 -19.41
CA GLU A 147 12.01 5.49 -18.19
C GLU A 147 12.17 4.48 -17.04
N LEU A 148 12.67 3.27 -17.32
CA LEU A 148 12.91 2.24 -16.33
C LEU A 148 14.29 2.43 -15.67
N PRO A 149 14.42 2.21 -14.34
CA PRO A 149 15.69 2.35 -13.62
C PRO A 149 16.72 1.29 -14.01
#